data_98bc31949138f06152b056746fe52354
#
_entry.id   98bc31949138f06152b056746fe52354
#
_cell.length_a   1.000
_cell.length_b   1.000
_cell.length_c   1.000
_cell.angle_alpha   90.00
_cell.angle_beta   90.00
_cell.angle_gamma   90.00
#
_symmetry.space_group_name_H-M   'P 1'
#
loop_
_entity.id
_entity.type
_entity.pdbx_description
1 polymer ?
#
loop_
_entity_poly.entity_id
_entity_poly.type
_entity_poly.pdbx_seq_one_letter_code
_entity_poly.pdbx_strand_id
1 'polypeptide(L)'
;MICTTGIGISISANKVKGIRCALCSDPLSAKMTRLHNDANMLAMGAGIVGENLALEIVETFLNTPFSGEERHSRRISLIEEV
;
A
#
# COMPACT_ATOMS: atom_id res chain seq x y z
N MET A 1 5.58 3.64 6.14
CA MET A 1 5.20 4.62 7.19
C MET A 1 4.42 3.93 8.30
N ILE A 2 4.68 4.30 9.53
CA ILE A 2 4.05 3.65 10.70
C ILE A 2 3.55 4.70 11.67
N CYS A 3 2.30 4.56 12.13
CA CYS A 3 1.76 5.29 13.27
C CYS A 3 0.88 4.34 14.09
N THR A 4 0.07 4.82 15.02
CA THR A 4 -0.71 3.94 15.90
C THR A 4 -1.67 3.02 15.14
N THR A 5 -2.43 3.56 14.19
CA THR A 5 -3.38 2.79 13.37
C THR A 5 -2.96 2.70 11.90
N GLY A 6 -2.08 3.57 11.46
CA GLY A 6 -1.71 3.72 10.05
C GLY A 6 -2.70 4.54 9.23
N ILE A 7 -3.87 4.86 9.80
CA ILE A 7 -4.96 5.51 9.07
C ILE A 7 -4.61 6.96 8.72
N GLY A 8 -4.29 7.77 9.72
CA GLY A 8 -4.01 9.20 9.50
C GLY A 8 -2.83 9.42 8.57
N ILE A 9 -1.78 8.63 8.74
CA ILE A 9 -0.58 8.75 7.92
C ILE A 9 -0.85 8.32 6.47
N SER A 10 -1.69 7.32 6.25
CA SER A 10 -2.05 6.89 4.89
C SER A 10 -2.91 7.94 4.18
N ILE A 11 -3.86 8.55 4.91
CA ILE A 11 -4.68 9.62 4.36
C ILE A 11 -3.81 10.81 3.97
N SER A 12 -2.90 11.21 4.87
CA SER A 12 -1.98 12.32 4.60
C SER A 12 -1.08 12.06 3.41
N ALA A 13 -0.51 10.87 3.32
CA ALA A 13 0.37 10.49 2.21
C ALA A 13 -0.37 10.56 0.87
N ASN A 14 -1.63 10.11 0.83
CA ASN A 14 -2.42 10.11 -0.39
C ASN A 14 -2.90 11.49 -0.84
N LYS A 15 -2.66 12.53 -0.06
CA LYS A 15 -2.89 13.92 -0.49
C LYS A 15 -1.79 14.41 -1.42
N VAL A 16 -0.65 13.75 -1.44
CA VAL A 16 0.48 14.12 -2.30
C VAL A 16 0.30 13.47 -3.67
N LYS A 17 0.32 14.30 -4.71
CA LYS A 17 0.15 13.80 -6.09
C LYS A 17 1.21 12.77 -6.44
N GLY A 18 0.80 11.67 -7.05
CA GLY A 18 1.70 10.60 -7.44
C GLY A 18 1.94 9.56 -6.35
N ILE A 19 1.48 9.81 -5.12
CA ILE A 19 1.58 8.84 -4.04
C ILE A 19 0.33 7.97 -4.00
N ARG A 20 0.55 6.66 -4.04
CA ARG A 20 -0.49 5.66 -3.84
C ARG A 20 -0.08 4.84 -2.63
N CYS A 21 -0.50 5.31 -1.47
CA CYS A 21 -0.18 4.69 -0.18
C CYS A 21 -1.27 3.69 0.20
N ALA A 22 -0.86 2.46 0.47
CA ALA A 22 -1.76 1.41 0.91
C ALA A 22 -1.61 1.19 2.41
N LEU A 23 -2.72 1.23 3.12
CA LEU A 23 -2.79 0.83 4.52
C LEU A 23 -3.01 -0.67 4.57
N CYS A 24 -2.01 -1.42 5.01
CA CYS A 24 -2.08 -2.87 5.05
C CYS A 24 -1.92 -3.39 6.47
N SER A 25 -2.77 -4.35 6.83
CA SER A 25 -2.72 -5.05 8.12
C SER A 25 -2.47 -6.55 7.95
N ASP A 26 -2.30 -7.01 6.71
CA ASP A 26 -2.04 -8.41 6.38
C ASP A 26 -1.20 -8.52 5.10
N PRO A 27 -0.50 -9.66 4.91
CA PRO A 27 0.35 -9.84 3.73
C PRO A 27 -0.42 -9.92 2.41
N LEU A 28 -1.63 -10.45 2.43
CA LEU A 28 -2.42 -10.56 1.20
C LEU A 28 -2.79 -9.19 0.64
N SER A 29 -3.20 -8.25 1.50
CA SER A 29 -3.47 -6.87 1.07
C SER A 29 -2.22 -6.21 0.51
N ALA A 30 -1.05 -6.45 1.12
CA ALA A 30 0.22 -5.93 0.63
C ALA A 30 0.56 -6.49 -0.75
N LYS A 31 0.33 -7.77 -0.97
CA LYS A 31 0.54 -8.41 -2.26
C LYS A 31 -0.40 -7.83 -3.32
N MET A 32 -1.69 -7.76 -3.01
CA MET A 32 -2.70 -7.32 -3.96
C MET A 32 -2.55 -5.85 -4.34
N THR A 33 -2.21 -4.98 -3.39
CA THR A 33 -2.01 -3.57 -3.70
C THR A 33 -0.79 -3.35 -4.61
N ARG A 34 0.24 -4.20 -4.50
CA ARG A 34 1.35 -4.17 -5.45
C ARG A 34 0.91 -4.65 -6.82
N LEU A 35 0.27 -5.81 -6.90
CA LEU A 35 -0.15 -6.40 -8.17
C LEU A 35 -1.17 -5.53 -8.92
N HIS A 36 -2.12 -4.92 -8.21
CA HIS A 36 -3.26 -4.25 -8.80
C HIS A 36 -3.14 -2.73 -8.84
N ASN A 37 -2.57 -2.13 -7.81
CA ASN A 37 -2.54 -0.67 -7.65
C ASN A 37 -1.17 -0.07 -7.86
N ASP A 38 -0.15 -0.89 -8.01
CA ASP A 38 1.24 -0.44 -8.05
C ASP A 38 1.51 0.58 -6.94
N ALA A 39 1.04 0.27 -5.73
CA ALA A 39 1.20 1.15 -4.58
C ALA A 39 2.70 1.41 -4.36
N ASN A 40 3.04 2.67 -4.14
CA ASN A 40 4.43 3.09 -3.96
C ASN A 40 4.75 3.52 -2.54
N MET A 41 3.78 3.47 -1.65
CA MET A 41 3.96 3.66 -0.21
C MET A 41 3.13 2.64 0.56
N LEU A 42 3.66 2.24 1.70
CA LEU A 42 3.00 1.32 2.61
C LEU A 42 2.83 2.00 3.95
N ALA A 43 1.64 1.94 4.51
CA ALA A 43 1.35 2.41 5.86
C ALA A 43 0.87 1.26 6.73
N MET A 44 1.27 1.28 8.00
CA MET A 44 0.87 0.27 8.99
C MET A 44 0.63 0.94 10.33
N GLY A 45 -0.19 0.29 11.16
CA GLY A 45 -0.42 0.72 12.52
C GLY A 45 0.32 -0.14 13.52
N ALA A 46 1.24 0.46 14.29
CA ALA A 46 1.98 -0.26 15.33
C ALA A 46 1.07 -0.79 16.44
N GLY A 47 -0.10 -0.18 16.63
CA GLY A 47 -1.11 -0.67 17.56
C GLY A 47 -2.02 -1.77 16.99
N ILE A 48 -1.92 -2.04 15.70
CA ILE A 48 -2.75 -3.03 15.00
C ILE A 48 -1.96 -4.28 14.66
N VAL A 49 -0.74 -4.12 14.13
CA VAL A 49 0.10 -5.25 13.72
C VAL A 49 1.29 -5.40 14.66
N GLY A 50 1.58 -6.65 15.03
CA GLY A 50 2.77 -6.98 15.79
C GLY A 50 4.01 -6.96 14.90
N GLU A 51 5.19 -6.98 15.54
CA GLU A 51 6.47 -6.84 14.84
C GLU A 51 6.68 -7.91 13.74
N ASN A 52 6.43 -9.18 14.06
CA ASN A 52 6.65 -10.26 13.08
C ASN A 52 5.73 -10.13 11.87
N LEU A 53 4.47 -9.79 12.10
CA LEU A 53 3.51 -9.57 11.03
C LEU A 53 3.89 -8.33 10.21
N ALA A 54 4.33 -7.27 10.85
CA ALA A 54 4.80 -6.06 10.16
C ALA A 54 5.96 -6.38 9.22
N LEU A 55 6.93 -7.17 9.66
CA LEU A 55 8.07 -7.57 8.83
C LEU A 55 7.61 -8.40 7.62
N GLU A 56 6.67 -9.31 7.83
CA GLU A 56 6.11 -10.12 6.74
C GLU A 56 5.37 -9.24 5.72
N ILE A 57 4.60 -8.26 6.17
CA ILE A 57 3.90 -7.31 5.30
C ILE A 57 4.92 -6.51 4.47
N VAL A 58 5.95 -5.97 5.10
CA VAL A 58 7.00 -5.20 4.41
C VAL A 58 7.71 -6.06 3.37
N GLU A 59 8.10 -7.27 3.73
CA GLU A 59 8.79 -8.18 2.82
C GLU A 59 7.92 -8.50 1.61
N THR A 60 6.65 -8.82 1.83
CA THR A 60 5.70 -9.07 0.75
C THR A 60 5.55 -7.86 -0.16
N PHE A 61 5.40 -6.68 0.42
CA PHE A 61 5.26 -5.43 -0.34
C PHE A 61 6.49 -5.16 -1.21
N LEU A 62 7.69 -5.29 -0.65
CA LEU A 62 8.93 -5.01 -1.37
C LEU A 62 9.23 -6.03 -2.48
N ASN A 63 8.79 -7.27 -2.31
CA ASN A 63 9.11 -8.37 -3.24
C ASN A 63 8.02 -8.65 -4.26
N THR A 64 6.89 -7.94 -4.24
CA THR A 64 5.80 -8.16 -5.18
C THR A 64 5.84 -7.09 -6.28
N PRO A 65 6.07 -7.46 -7.55
CA PRO A 65 6.04 -6.51 -8.65
C PRO A 65 4.61 -6.16 -9.06
N PHE A 66 4.45 -5.08 -9.83
CA PHE A 66 3.20 -4.76 -10.47
C PHE A 66 2.88 -5.82 -11.54
N SER A 67 1.59 -6.18 -11.66
CA SER A 67 1.15 -7.21 -12.62
C SER A 67 1.41 -6.82 -14.08
N GLY A 68 1.42 -5.50 -14.37
CA GLY A 68 1.55 -5.01 -15.74
C GLY A 68 0.29 -5.16 -16.59
N GLU A 69 -0.81 -5.65 -16.01
CA GLU A 69 -2.06 -5.82 -16.75
C GLU A 69 -2.70 -4.47 -17.09
N GLU A 70 -3.14 -4.32 -18.31
CA GLU A 70 -3.72 -3.07 -18.82
C GLU A 70 -4.93 -2.61 -18.00
N ARG A 71 -5.79 -3.53 -17.58
CA ARG A 71 -6.95 -3.19 -16.75
C ARG A 71 -6.55 -2.50 -15.45
N HIS A 72 -5.44 -2.93 -14.86
CA HIS A 72 -4.90 -2.34 -13.63
C HIS A 72 -4.28 -0.97 -13.91
N SER A 73 -3.51 -0.86 -15.00
CA SER A 73 -2.90 0.41 -15.41
C SER A 73 -3.96 1.47 -15.68
N ARG A 74 -5.07 1.10 -16.33
CA ARG A 74 -6.19 2.00 -16.60
C ARG A 74 -6.82 2.51 -15.31
N ARG A 75 -7.05 1.62 -14.35
CA ARG A 75 -7.64 2.00 -13.06
C ARG A 75 -6.73 2.91 -12.26
N ILE A 76 -5.41 2.65 -12.30
CA ILE A 76 -4.42 3.53 -11.66
C ILE A 76 -4.46 4.92 -12.29
N SER A 77 -4.55 5.02 -13.61
CA SER A 77 -4.67 6.31 -14.29
C SER A 77 -5.90 7.09 -13.83
N LEU A 78 -7.03 6.41 -13.62
CA LEU A 78 -8.24 7.04 -13.10
C LEU A 78 -8.04 7.54 -11.65
N ILE A 79 -7.34 6.78 -10.83
CA ILE A 79 -6.99 7.20 -9.47
C ILE A 79 -6.13 8.46 -9.50
N GLU A 80 -5.13 8.51 -10.39
CA GLU A 80 -4.23 9.66 -10.49
C GLU A 80 -4.93 10.95 -10.97
N GLU A 81 -6.08 10.83 -11.62
CA GLU A 81 -6.88 11.97 -12.07
C GLU A 81 -7.66 12.65 -10.94
N VAL A 82 -7.82 11.98 -9.82
CA VAL A 82 -8.62 12.50 -8.69
C VAL A 82 -7.87 13.58 -7.93
#